data_bd99cb4dc575e69e0a19d1175bb9261a
#
_entry.id   bd99cb4dc575e69e0a19d1175bb9261a
#
_cell.length_a   1.000
_cell.length_b   1.000
_cell.length_c   1.000
_cell.angle_alpha   90.00
_cell.angle_beta   90.00
_cell.angle_gamma   90.00
#
_symmetry.space_group_name_H-M   'P 1'
#
loop_
_entity.id
_entity.type
_entity.pdbx_description
1 polymer ?
#
loop_
_entity_poly.entity_id
_entity_poly.type
_entity_poly.pdbx_seq_one_letter_code
_entity_poly.pdbx_strand_id
1 'polypeptide(L)'
;WEYVRTIYWNKVTAGVKRAGSVIQHPYPSYWHPNIMTEHIILVRKHGPVRLPNSDVPKEWLQTVWDLAPVPPKSVNHPAPYPEDLPHRLIRMFTDENDWVLDPFNGAGATSKAAHDLGRSCLGFDIEKKYVALAKKRLKEPSNVREKQLRVQPVHAKDFVAGPSKGKTRHGAGLGARKK
;
A
#
# COMPACT_ATOMS: atom_id res chain seq x y z
N TRP A 1 15.89 3.97 -11.00
CA TRP A 1 14.56 3.84 -10.40
C TRP A 1 13.82 5.16 -10.51
N GLU A 2 12.53 5.09 -10.80
CA GLU A 2 11.65 6.25 -10.94
C GLU A 2 10.60 6.21 -9.82
N TYR A 3 10.42 7.32 -9.12
CA TYR A 3 9.36 7.47 -8.15
C TYR A 3 8.00 7.52 -8.88
N VAL A 4 7.07 6.72 -8.42
CA VAL A 4 5.71 6.67 -8.98
C VAL A 4 4.74 7.41 -8.07
N ARG A 5 4.64 6.97 -6.82
CA ARG A 5 3.67 7.54 -5.85
C ARG A 5 3.96 7.07 -4.43
N THR A 6 3.42 7.79 -3.46
CA THR A 6 3.32 7.35 -2.07
C THR A 6 1.87 7.01 -1.74
N ILE A 7 1.66 5.85 -1.14
CA ILE A 7 0.41 5.46 -0.50
C ILE A 7 0.62 5.57 1.00
N TYR A 8 -0.37 6.11 1.70
CA TYR A 8 -0.36 6.28 3.15
C TYR A 8 -1.21 5.18 3.77
N TRP A 9 -0.57 4.25 4.46
CA TRP A 9 -1.32 3.31 5.29
C TRP A 9 -1.74 4.01 6.57
N ASN A 10 -3.02 4.33 6.68
CA ASN A 10 -3.63 4.87 7.89
C ASN A 10 -4.00 3.70 8.82
N LYS A 11 -3.36 3.68 10.00
CA LYS A 11 -3.59 2.66 11.02
C LYS A 11 -4.85 2.97 11.80
N VAL A 12 -6.01 2.69 11.22
CA VAL A 12 -7.29 2.90 11.88
C VAL A 12 -7.38 1.98 13.10
N THR A 13 -7.23 2.57 14.26
CA THR A 13 -7.44 1.89 15.53
C THR A 13 -8.77 2.38 16.10
N ALA A 14 -9.85 1.64 15.90
CA ALA A 14 -11.14 1.96 16.47
C ALA A 14 -11.02 2.14 17.99
N GLY A 15 -10.76 3.36 18.46
CA GLY A 15 -10.69 3.73 19.87
C GLY A 15 -9.54 3.11 20.69
N VAL A 16 -8.64 2.33 20.12
CA VAL A 16 -7.54 1.71 20.85
C VAL A 16 -6.41 2.70 21.04
N LYS A 17 -6.21 3.14 22.26
CA LYS A 17 -5.00 3.87 22.67
C LYS A 17 -3.79 2.98 22.37
N ARG A 18 -2.88 3.42 21.51
CA ARG A 18 -1.59 2.75 21.33
C ARG A 18 -0.82 2.84 22.63
N ALA A 19 -0.64 1.69 23.28
CA ALA A 19 0.22 1.61 24.43
C ALA A 19 1.66 2.00 24.03
N GLY A 20 2.24 2.98 24.69
CA GLY A 20 3.67 3.22 24.69
C GLY A 20 4.20 4.49 24.08
N SER A 21 3.44 5.30 23.37
CA SER A 21 3.98 6.52 22.76
C SER A 21 3.13 7.79 22.95
N VAL A 22 2.15 7.74 23.84
CA VAL A 22 1.29 8.89 24.05
C VAL A 22 1.80 9.65 25.26
N ILE A 23 2.45 10.76 25.01
CA ILE A 23 2.50 11.81 26.02
C ILE A 23 1.10 12.40 26.06
N GLN A 24 0.30 11.93 27.01
CA GLN A 24 -1.11 12.33 27.16
C GLN A 24 -1.23 13.80 27.62
N HIS A 25 -0.14 14.37 28.12
CA HIS A 25 -0.05 15.73 28.59
C HIS A 25 1.19 16.39 27.96
N PRO A 26 1.05 17.04 26.80
CA PRO A 26 2.16 17.75 26.19
C PRO A 26 2.64 18.87 27.12
N TYR A 27 3.95 18.88 27.41
CA TYR A 27 4.57 20.02 28.07
C TYR A 27 4.80 21.14 27.04
N PRO A 28 4.82 22.38 27.46
CA PRO A 28 5.31 23.45 26.59
C PRO A 28 6.69 23.09 26.04
N SER A 29 6.87 23.19 24.75
CA SER A 29 8.09 22.83 24.00
C SER A 29 8.37 21.33 23.83
N TYR A 30 7.54 20.44 24.34
CA TYR A 30 7.72 18.99 24.20
C TYR A 30 6.41 18.30 23.86
N TRP A 31 6.14 18.15 22.56
CA TRP A 31 4.98 17.45 22.08
C TRP A 31 5.32 16.54 20.89
N HIS A 32 5.04 15.27 21.03
CA HIS A 32 5.18 14.28 19.97
C HIS A 32 3.81 13.69 19.61
N PRO A 33 3.24 14.01 18.44
CA PRO A 33 2.00 13.39 18.00
C PRO A 33 2.20 11.90 17.73
N ASN A 34 1.14 11.13 17.89
CA ASN A 34 1.13 9.72 17.53
C ASN A 34 1.30 9.57 16.01
N ILE A 35 2.22 8.69 15.61
CA ILE A 35 2.36 8.31 14.20
C ILE A 35 1.25 7.33 13.85
N MET A 36 0.22 7.85 13.19
CA MET A 36 -0.94 7.07 12.78
C MET A 36 -0.82 6.48 11.37
N THR A 37 0.19 6.90 10.61
CA THR A 37 0.39 6.49 9.22
C THR A 37 1.75 5.88 9.00
N GLU A 38 1.84 4.96 8.03
CA GLU A 38 3.09 4.53 7.43
C GLU A 38 3.07 4.80 5.93
N HIS A 39 4.24 4.98 5.35
CA HIS A 39 4.40 5.32 3.94
C HIS A 39 4.77 4.08 3.14
N ILE A 40 4.04 3.85 2.05
CA ILE A 40 4.35 2.84 1.06
C ILE A 40 4.82 3.60 -0.18
N ILE A 41 6.11 3.56 -0.44
CA ILE A 41 6.72 4.28 -1.55
C ILE A 41 6.78 3.35 -2.75
N LEU A 42 6.07 3.71 -3.80
CA LEU A 42 6.08 2.99 -5.07
C LEU A 42 7.18 3.56 -5.97
N VAL A 43 8.08 2.69 -6.36
CA VAL A 43 9.14 2.98 -7.33
C VAL A 43 9.15 1.92 -8.42
N ARG A 44 9.59 2.27 -9.61
CA ARG A 44 9.71 1.34 -10.74
C ARG A 44 11.06 1.46 -11.44
N LYS A 45 11.44 0.44 -12.17
CA LYS A 45 12.52 0.53 -13.15
C LYS A 45 12.05 1.34 -14.36
N HIS A 46 12.96 2.00 -15.06
CA HIS A 46 12.66 2.57 -16.36
C HIS A 46 12.23 1.48 -17.34
N GLY A 47 11.25 1.75 -18.14
CA GLY A 47 10.73 0.81 -19.13
C GLY A 47 9.24 1.02 -19.43
N PRO A 48 8.62 0.09 -20.18
CA PRO A 48 7.19 0.12 -20.46
C PRO A 48 6.39 0.14 -19.16
N VAL A 49 5.36 0.98 -19.13
CA VAL A 49 4.46 1.08 -17.97
C VAL A 49 3.49 -0.10 -18.00
N ARG A 50 3.53 -0.93 -16.98
CA ARG A 50 2.46 -1.87 -16.72
C ARG A 50 1.39 -1.15 -15.90
N LEU A 51 0.18 -1.09 -16.41
CA LEU A 51 -0.94 -0.52 -15.70
C LEU A 51 -1.39 -1.49 -14.60
N PRO A 52 -1.90 -0.98 -13.47
CA PRO A 52 -2.53 -1.81 -12.47
C PRO A 52 -3.68 -2.61 -13.06
N ASN A 53 -3.94 -3.80 -12.53
CA ASN A 53 -5.07 -4.61 -12.94
C ASN A 53 -6.38 -3.83 -12.76
N SER A 54 -7.25 -3.91 -13.76
CA SER A 54 -8.50 -3.15 -13.81
C SER A 54 -9.61 -3.71 -12.92
N ASP A 55 -9.47 -4.96 -12.44
CA ASP A 55 -10.46 -5.64 -11.62
C ASP A 55 -10.18 -5.53 -10.11
N VAL A 56 -9.63 -4.42 -9.69
CA VAL A 56 -9.40 -4.10 -8.29
C VAL A 56 -10.43 -3.09 -7.78
N PRO A 57 -10.78 -3.13 -6.47
CA PRO A 57 -11.67 -2.15 -5.85
C PRO A 57 -11.17 -0.72 -6.08
N LYS A 58 -12.10 0.21 -6.36
CA LYS A 58 -11.77 1.64 -6.57
C LYS A 58 -11.05 2.26 -5.37
N GLU A 59 -11.35 1.79 -4.18
CA GLU A 59 -10.74 2.24 -2.93
C GLU A 59 -9.24 1.94 -2.87
N TRP A 60 -8.78 0.89 -3.58
CA TRP A 60 -7.35 0.55 -3.64
C TRP A 60 -6.56 1.51 -4.52
N LEU A 61 -7.23 2.20 -5.43
CA LEU A 61 -6.60 3.20 -6.30
C LEU A 61 -6.40 4.56 -5.59
N GLN A 62 -6.88 4.68 -4.35
CA GLN A 62 -6.68 5.88 -3.53
C GLN A 62 -5.31 5.86 -2.87
N THR A 63 -4.82 7.05 -2.52
CA THR A 63 -3.52 7.20 -1.86
C THR A 63 -3.56 7.02 -0.35
N VAL A 64 -4.73 6.88 0.24
CA VAL A 64 -4.91 6.60 1.68
C VAL A 64 -5.64 5.28 1.84
N TRP A 65 -5.01 4.36 2.57
CA TRP A 65 -5.56 3.06 2.87
C TRP A 65 -5.81 2.91 4.36
N ASP A 66 -7.07 2.77 4.73
CA ASP A 66 -7.48 2.51 6.10
C ASP A 66 -7.41 1.01 6.39
N LEU A 67 -6.37 0.57 7.09
CA LEU A 67 -6.17 -0.82 7.48
C LEU A 67 -5.81 -0.91 8.97
N ALA A 68 -6.53 -1.72 9.70
CA ALA A 68 -6.23 -1.95 11.11
C ALA A 68 -4.87 -2.66 11.28
N PRO A 69 -4.00 -2.21 12.19
CA PRO A 69 -2.75 -2.89 12.47
C PRO A 69 -3.01 -4.25 13.13
N VAL A 70 -2.12 -5.19 12.86
CA VAL A 70 -2.14 -6.52 13.51
C VAL A 70 -1.51 -6.42 14.90
N PRO A 71 -2.14 -6.94 15.95
CA PRO A 71 -1.52 -6.99 17.27
C PRO A 71 -0.24 -7.86 17.26
N PRO A 72 0.90 -7.38 17.80
CA PRO A 72 2.16 -8.13 17.79
C PRO A 72 2.06 -9.54 18.35
N LYS A 73 1.24 -9.71 19.39
CA LYS A 73 1.03 -11.01 20.05
C LYS A 73 0.30 -12.04 19.20
N SER A 74 -0.47 -11.61 18.19
CA SER A 74 -1.28 -12.52 17.37
C SER A 74 -0.45 -13.33 16.38
N VAL A 75 0.71 -12.83 15.98
CA VAL A 75 1.60 -13.47 15.00
C VAL A 75 3.03 -13.70 15.51
N ASN A 76 3.25 -13.51 16.83
CA ASN A 76 4.56 -13.68 17.48
C ASN A 76 5.71 -12.95 16.73
N HIS A 77 5.44 -11.72 16.29
CA HIS A 77 6.39 -10.85 15.60
C HIS A 77 6.30 -9.44 16.20
N PRO A 78 7.41 -8.71 16.38
CA PRO A 78 7.41 -7.40 17.05
C PRO A 78 6.67 -6.30 16.27
N ALA A 79 6.70 -6.35 14.96
CA ALA A 79 6.11 -5.32 14.09
C ALA A 79 5.39 -5.94 12.88
N PRO A 80 4.28 -6.68 13.08
CA PRO A 80 3.56 -7.27 11.98
C PRO A 80 2.71 -6.22 11.27
N TYR A 81 2.61 -6.33 9.95
CA TYR A 81 1.61 -5.62 9.15
C TYR A 81 0.50 -6.58 8.69
N PRO A 82 -0.71 -6.06 8.38
CA PRO A 82 -1.83 -6.89 7.94
C PRO A 82 -1.57 -7.51 6.57
N GLU A 83 -2.04 -8.74 6.36
CA GLU A 83 -1.96 -9.43 5.06
C GLU A 83 -2.66 -8.66 3.93
N ASP A 84 -3.69 -7.89 4.25
CA ASP A 84 -4.39 -7.03 3.30
C ASP A 84 -3.45 -6.05 2.58
N LEU A 85 -2.40 -5.59 3.23
CA LEU A 85 -1.48 -4.62 2.65
C LEU A 85 -0.69 -5.20 1.46
N PRO A 86 0.10 -6.29 1.61
CA PRO A 86 0.77 -6.91 0.49
C PRO A 86 -0.22 -7.55 -0.49
N HIS A 87 -1.36 -8.05 -0.03
CA HIS A 87 -2.40 -8.61 -0.90
C HIS A 87 -2.87 -7.57 -1.93
N ARG A 88 -3.18 -6.33 -1.51
CA ARG A 88 -3.56 -5.24 -2.42
C ARG A 88 -2.47 -4.93 -3.44
N LEU A 89 -1.24 -4.76 -2.96
CA LEU A 89 -0.10 -4.43 -3.83
C LEU A 89 0.17 -5.53 -4.85
N ILE A 90 0.22 -6.79 -4.41
CA ILE A 90 0.48 -7.93 -5.29
C ILE A 90 -0.62 -8.05 -6.34
N ARG A 91 -1.89 -7.97 -5.96
CA ARG A 91 -2.99 -8.06 -6.90
C ARG A 91 -3.03 -6.89 -7.89
N MET A 92 -2.64 -5.68 -7.47
CA MET A 92 -2.61 -4.51 -8.34
C MET A 92 -1.47 -4.55 -9.37
N PHE A 93 -0.32 -5.08 -8.99
CA PHE A 93 0.91 -4.91 -9.79
C PHE A 93 1.52 -6.19 -10.35
N THR A 94 0.86 -7.34 -10.14
CA THR A 94 1.32 -8.63 -10.66
C THR A 94 0.17 -9.42 -11.28
N ASP A 95 0.50 -10.34 -12.20
CA ASP A 95 -0.41 -11.36 -12.69
C ASP A 95 -0.16 -12.70 -12.00
N GLU A 96 -1.06 -13.68 -12.20
CA GLU A 96 -0.83 -15.06 -11.75
C GLU A 96 0.47 -15.61 -12.33
N ASN A 97 1.18 -16.40 -11.53
CA ASN A 97 2.50 -16.95 -11.81
C ASN A 97 3.66 -15.93 -11.84
N ASP A 98 3.43 -14.64 -11.63
CA ASP A 98 4.52 -13.68 -11.45
C ASP A 98 5.29 -13.95 -10.14
N TRP A 99 6.49 -13.38 -10.06
CA TRP A 99 7.36 -13.50 -8.89
C TRP A 99 7.27 -12.27 -7.99
N VAL A 100 7.15 -12.53 -6.70
CA VAL A 100 7.21 -11.53 -5.63
C VAL A 100 8.48 -11.77 -4.82
N LEU A 101 9.28 -10.71 -4.63
CA LEU A 101 10.47 -10.74 -3.80
C LEU A 101 10.25 -9.93 -2.53
N ASP A 102 10.48 -10.55 -1.38
CA ASP A 102 10.48 -9.86 -0.08
C ASP A 102 11.80 -10.14 0.66
N PRO A 103 12.75 -9.20 0.65
CA PRO A 103 14.04 -9.37 1.30
C PRO A 103 13.98 -9.29 2.83
N PHE A 104 12.83 -8.92 3.42
CA PHE A 104 12.61 -8.77 4.87
C PHE A 104 11.30 -9.42 5.30
N ASN A 105 11.13 -10.68 4.93
CA ASN A 105 9.85 -11.40 4.94
C ASN A 105 9.21 -11.56 6.34
N GLY A 106 9.99 -11.46 7.42
CA GLY A 106 9.47 -11.55 8.79
C GLY A 106 8.57 -12.76 9.01
N ALA A 107 7.38 -12.51 9.55
CA ALA A 107 6.36 -13.54 9.77
C ALA A 107 5.66 -14.03 8.50
N GLY A 108 6.08 -13.59 7.30
CA GLY A 108 5.63 -14.11 6.02
C GLY A 108 4.31 -13.56 5.50
N ALA A 109 3.92 -12.32 5.85
CA ALA A 109 2.68 -11.72 5.36
C ALA A 109 2.69 -11.57 3.82
N THR A 110 3.80 -11.11 3.24
CA THR A 110 3.97 -11.00 1.79
C THR A 110 3.95 -12.37 1.12
N SER A 111 4.71 -13.34 1.66
CA SER A 111 4.75 -14.70 1.12
C SER A 111 3.38 -15.37 1.14
N LYS A 112 2.63 -15.17 2.22
CA LYS A 112 1.26 -15.69 2.35
C LYS A 112 0.33 -15.07 1.32
N ALA A 113 0.34 -13.74 1.20
CA ALA A 113 -0.50 -13.03 0.23
C ALA A 113 -0.16 -13.44 -1.22
N ALA A 114 1.12 -13.59 -1.55
CA ALA A 114 1.55 -14.04 -2.88
C ALA A 114 1.05 -15.46 -3.18
N HIS A 115 1.24 -16.39 -2.23
CA HIS A 115 0.76 -17.77 -2.35
C HIS A 115 -0.75 -17.84 -2.56
N ASP A 116 -1.53 -17.11 -1.75
CA ASP A 116 -3.00 -17.13 -1.81
C ASP A 116 -3.54 -16.53 -3.12
N LEU A 117 -2.77 -15.66 -3.74
CA LEU A 117 -3.08 -15.06 -5.03
C LEU A 117 -2.52 -15.84 -6.25
N GLY A 118 -1.88 -17.00 -6.04
CA GLY A 118 -1.30 -17.80 -7.14
C GLY A 118 0.00 -17.20 -7.72
N ARG A 119 0.73 -16.42 -6.92
CA ARG A 119 2.04 -15.87 -7.30
C ARG A 119 3.14 -16.68 -6.63
N SER A 120 4.31 -16.76 -7.29
CA SER A 120 5.51 -17.29 -6.66
C SER A 120 6.12 -16.23 -5.72
N CYS A 121 6.68 -16.67 -4.59
CA CYS A 121 7.36 -15.75 -3.67
C CYS A 121 8.73 -16.25 -3.28
N LEU A 122 9.68 -15.32 -3.26
CA LEU A 122 11.01 -15.53 -2.69
C LEU A 122 11.17 -14.57 -1.50
N GLY A 123 11.07 -15.14 -0.30
CA GLY A 123 11.16 -14.38 0.95
C GLY A 123 12.46 -14.70 1.69
N PHE A 124 13.15 -13.68 2.19
CA PHE A 124 14.33 -13.80 3.03
C PHE A 124 14.10 -13.21 4.41
N ASP A 125 14.72 -13.80 5.41
CA ASP A 125 14.84 -13.24 6.74
C ASP A 125 16.13 -13.73 7.40
N ILE A 126 16.79 -12.87 8.17
CA ILE A 126 18.01 -13.21 8.89
C ILE A 126 17.72 -14.17 10.07
N GLU A 127 16.52 -14.08 10.63
CA GLU A 127 16.12 -14.84 11.79
C GLU A 127 15.45 -16.15 11.38
N LYS A 128 16.11 -17.28 11.64
CA LYS A 128 15.60 -18.63 11.32
C LYS A 128 14.21 -18.89 11.90
N LYS A 129 13.88 -18.32 13.08
CA LYS A 129 12.57 -18.46 13.71
C LYS A 129 11.46 -17.85 12.85
N TYR A 130 11.70 -16.73 12.18
CA TYR A 130 10.72 -16.09 11.30
C TYR A 130 10.56 -16.86 9.99
N VAL A 131 11.64 -17.39 9.43
CA VAL A 131 11.55 -18.29 8.27
C VAL A 131 10.68 -19.52 8.58
N ALA A 132 10.84 -20.12 9.77
CA ALA A 132 10.00 -21.24 10.21
C ALA A 132 8.53 -20.82 10.39
N LEU A 133 8.30 -19.63 10.95
CA LEU A 133 6.96 -19.07 11.14
C LEU A 133 6.28 -18.80 9.80
N ALA A 134 6.97 -18.19 8.84
CA ALA A 134 6.47 -17.94 7.50
C ALA A 134 6.08 -19.25 6.80
N LYS A 135 6.93 -20.29 6.85
CA LYS A 135 6.62 -21.61 6.30
C LYS A 135 5.37 -22.26 6.92
N LYS A 136 5.16 -22.08 8.24
CA LYS A 136 3.95 -22.55 8.91
C LYS A 136 2.73 -21.79 8.41
N ARG A 137 2.82 -20.47 8.31
CA ARG A 137 1.74 -19.59 7.90
C ARG A 137 1.25 -19.85 6.46
N LEU A 138 2.11 -20.27 5.54
CA LEU A 138 1.72 -20.68 4.19
C LEU A 138 0.69 -21.82 4.17
N LYS A 139 0.62 -22.63 5.23
CA LYS A 139 -0.34 -23.74 5.36
C LYS A 139 -1.67 -23.34 5.99
N GLU A 140 -1.75 -22.14 6.53
CA GLU A 140 -2.96 -21.62 7.16
C GLU A 140 -3.93 -21.08 6.10
N PRO A 141 -5.25 -21.08 6.36
CA PRO A 141 -6.20 -20.44 5.46
C PRO A 141 -5.94 -18.94 5.35
N SER A 142 -6.34 -18.32 4.23
CA SER A 142 -6.23 -16.86 4.05
C SER A 142 -7.06 -16.12 5.10
N ASN A 143 -6.46 -15.09 5.69
CA ASN A 143 -7.16 -14.17 6.59
C ASN A 143 -7.82 -13.01 5.85
N VAL A 144 -7.51 -12.85 4.56
CA VAL A 144 -8.09 -11.79 3.72
C VAL A 144 -9.55 -12.14 3.41
N ARG A 145 -10.47 -11.30 3.88
CA ARG A 145 -11.90 -11.51 3.63
C ARG A 145 -12.28 -11.00 2.25
N GLU A 146 -12.22 -11.84 1.23
CA GLU A 146 -12.68 -11.50 -0.13
C GLU A 146 -14.15 -11.08 -0.20
N LYS A 147 -14.97 -11.46 0.77
CA LYS A 147 -16.40 -11.14 0.81
C LYS A 147 -16.76 -9.65 0.85
N GLN A 148 -15.81 -8.77 1.14
CA GLN A 148 -16.02 -7.31 1.06
C GLN A 148 -15.67 -6.73 -0.32
N LEU A 149 -15.09 -7.54 -1.19
CA LEU A 149 -14.66 -7.15 -2.53
C LEU A 149 -15.75 -7.41 -3.58
N ARG A 150 -16.95 -6.86 -3.42
CA ARG A 150 -17.87 -6.71 -4.56
C ARG A 150 -17.30 -5.62 -5.46
N VAL A 151 -16.35 -6.02 -6.28
CA VAL A 151 -15.73 -5.17 -7.28
C VAL A 151 -16.77 -4.86 -8.35
N GLN A 152 -17.12 -3.59 -8.50
CA GLN A 152 -17.66 -3.16 -9.78
C GLN A 152 -16.45 -2.97 -10.71
N PRO A 153 -16.41 -3.66 -11.85
CA PRO A 153 -15.26 -3.55 -12.75
C PRO A 153 -15.08 -2.09 -13.17
N VAL A 154 -13.85 -1.59 -13.02
CA VAL A 154 -13.46 -0.27 -13.52
C VAL A 154 -13.23 -0.43 -15.02
N HIS A 155 -14.14 0.09 -15.84
CA HIS A 155 -13.93 0.07 -17.27
C HIS A 155 -12.84 1.06 -17.70
N ALA A 156 -12.06 0.73 -18.75
CA ALA A 156 -11.01 1.61 -19.29
C ALA A 156 -11.49 3.04 -19.61
N LYS A 157 -12.79 3.20 -19.93
CA LYS A 157 -13.45 4.50 -20.14
C LYS A 157 -13.55 5.37 -18.88
N ASP A 158 -13.38 4.79 -17.69
CA ASP A 158 -13.43 5.50 -16.41
C ASP A 158 -12.07 6.16 -16.08
N PHE A 159 -11.01 5.81 -16.80
CA PHE A 159 -9.75 6.51 -16.76
C PHE A 159 -9.85 7.75 -17.66
N VAL A 160 -10.10 8.90 -17.04
CA VAL A 160 -10.06 10.18 -17.77
C VAL A 160 -8.66 10.33 -18.35
N ALA A 161 -8.56 10.42 -19.67
CA ALA A 161 -7.30 10.80 -20.34
C ALA A 161 -6.80 12.09 -19.70
N GLY A 162 -5.53 12.12 -19.31
CA GLY A 162 -4.91 13.31 -18.74
C GLY A 162 -5.16 14.52 -19.64
N PRO A 163 -5.05 15.75 -19.12
CA PRO A 163 -5.49 16.95 -19.81
C PRO A 163 -4.88 17.01 -21.21
N SER A 164 -5.75 17.01 -22.21
CA SER A 164 -5.38 17.26 -23.59
C SER A 164 -4.57 18.55 -23.63
N LYS A 165 -3.44 18.52 -24.33
CA LYS A 165 -2.51 19.65 -24.52
C LYS A 165 -3.31 20.94 -24.68
N GLY A 166 -3.25 21.81 -23.67
CA GLY A 166 -3.91 23.09 -23.69
C GLY A 166 -3.45 23.87 -24.89
N LYS A 167 -4.39 24.34 -25.69
CA LYS A 167 -4.14 25.37 -26.72
C LYS A 167 -3.50 26.56 -26.01
N THR A 168 -2.26 26.86 -26.35
CA THR A 168 -1.58 28.09 -25.98
C THR A 168 -2.45 29.26 -26.47
N ARG A 169 -3.05 29.98 -25.54
CA ARG A 169 -3.66 31.28 -25.84
C ARG A 169 -2.52 32.25 -26.13
N HIS A 170 -2.26 32.48 -27.38
CA HIS A 170 -1.44 33.61 -27.83
C HIS A 170 -2.20 34.91 -27.58
N GLY A 171 -1.57 35.79 -26.85
CA GLY A 171 -1.54 37.22 -27.03
C GLY A 171 -2.88 37.96 -27.03
N ALA A 172 -3.24 38.51 -25.87
CA ALA A 172 -4.03 39.75 -25.86
C ALA A 172 -3.05 40.90 -25.60
N GLY A 173 -2.91 41.77 -26.59
CA GLY A 173 -2.00 42.89 -26.59
C GLY A 173 -2.26 43.91 -25.49
N LEU A 174 -1.18 44.39 -24.89
CA LEU A 174 -1.16 45.60 -24.08
C LEU A 174 -1.51 46.81 -24.91
N GLY A 175 -2.75 47.26 -24.79
CA GLY A 175 -3.18 48.56 -25.33
C GLY A 175 -2.45 49.71 -24.61
N ALA A 176 -1.70 50.47 -25.36
CA ALA A 176 -1.03 51.69 -24.96
C ALA A 176 -2.05 52.72 -24.43
N ARG A 177 -1.92 53.16 -23.20
CA ARG A 177 -2.56 54.39 -22.71
C ARG A 177 -1.73 55.56 -23.20
N LYS A 178 -2.30 56.36 -24.14
CA LYS A 178 -1.89 57.72 -24.39
C LYS A 178 -2.55 58.67 -23.40
N LYS A 179 -1.70 59.54 -22.85
CA LYS A 179 -1.97 60.78 -22.10
C LYS A 179 -2.71 60.64 -20.78
#